data_6f511f197140ad01bd29dae13e376737
#
_entry.id   6f511f197140ad01bd29dae13e376737
#
_cell.length_a   1.000
_cell.length_b   1.000
_cell.length_c   1.000
_cell.angle_alpha   90.00
_cell.angle_beta   90.00
_cell.angle_gamma   90.00
#
_symmetry.space_group_name_H-M   'P 1'
#
loop_
_entity.id
_entity.type
_entity.pdbx_description
1 polymer ?
#
loop_
_entity_poly.entity_id
_entity_poly.type
_entity_poly.pdbx_seq_one_letter_code
_entity_poly.pdbx_strand_id
1 'polypeptide(L)'
;MMGLGKHERFTEEAEVMLLTEALKTSYSEAARILPSKSKITKTTVMNKVHQIADEIPYEAPETKKECTYLFIEADEDHVAEQHGRWTKKEDNAGFISRLAYVYEYKRETPGCKGRKELVNKFHFGGLYQGHMGIEKFWNNVNDFISKTYETDKIEKIFISGDGAPWIKSG
;
A
#
# COMPACT_ATOMS: atom_id res chain seq x y z
N MET A 1 -34.16 7.11 -4.70
CA MET A 1 -33.35 8.27 -5.11
C MET A 1 -32.22 8.43 -4.10
N MET A 2 -31.02 8.00 -4.44
CA MET A 2 -29.85 8.32 -3.63
C MET A 2 -29.46 9.75 -3.92
N GLY A 3 -29.63 10.63 -2.92
CA GLY A 3 -29.37 12.04 -3.06
C GLY A 3 -27.88 12.33 -3.02
N LEU A 4 -27.36 13.01 -4.04
CA LEU A 4 -26.06 13.66 -3.94
C LEU A 4 -26.11 14.70 -2.81
N GLY A 5 -25.12 14.69 -1.93
CA GLY A 5 -24.92 15.73 -0.93
C GLY A 5 -24.72 17.10 -1.59
N LYS A 6 -24.97 18.16 -0.82
CA LYS A 6 -24.82 19.54 -1.32
C LYS A 6 -23.35 19.75 -1.73
N HIS A 7 -23.08 19.93 -3.04
CA HIS A 7 -21.76 20.04 -3.68
C HIS A 7 -21.06 18.73 -4.08
N GLU A 8 -21.65 17.57 -3.90
CA GLU A 8 -21.11 16.33 -4.44
C GLU A 8 -21.38 16.21 -5.94
N ARG A 9 -20.34 15.88 -6.70
CA ARG A 9 -20.40 15.70 -8.16
C ARG A 9 -20.49 14.24 -8.57
N PHE A 10 -20.25 13.33 -7.65
CA PHE A 10 -20.24 11.89 -7.87
C PHE A 10 -21.15 11.21 -6.86
N THR A 11 -21.84 10.16 -7.29
CA THR A 11 -22.41 9.20 -6.36
C THR A 11 -21.30 8.32 -5.83
N GLU A 12 -21.53 7.66 -4.70
CA GLU A 12 -20.56 6.72 -4.10
C GLU A 12 -20.15 5.64 -5.07
N GLU A 13 -21.09 5.04 -5.80
CA GLU A 13 -20.82 4.01 -6.79
C GLU A 13 -19.95 4.54 -7.95
N ALA A 14 -20.23 5.76 -8.41
CA ALA A 14 -19.43 6.39 -9.47
C ALA A 14 -18.01 6.68 -9.00
N GLU A 15 -17.82 7.06 -7.74
CA GLU A 15 -16.51 7.26 -7.14
C GLU A 15 -15.75 5.95 -7.02
N VAL A 16 -16.37 4.89 -6.52
CA VAL A 16 -15.79 3.55 -6.43
C VAL A 16 -15.37 3.03 -7.82
N MET A 17 -16.21 3.18 -8.84
CA MET A 17 -15.86 2.81 -10.22
C MET A 17 -14.63 3.57 -10.72
N LEU A 18 -14.60 4.89 -10.51
CA LEU A 18 -13.51 5.75 -10.94
C LEU A 18 -12.18 5.38 -10.27
N LEU A 19 -12.21 5.16 -8.96
CA LEU A 19 -11.04 4.78 -8.17
C LEU A 19 -10.55 3.37 -8.53
N THR A 20 -11.46 2.42 -8.69
CA THR A 20 -11.13 1.05 -9.12
C THR A 20 -10.45 1.03 -10.48
N GLU A 21 -10.90 1.88 -11.41
CA GLU A 21 -10.27 1.98 -12.73
C GLU A 21 -8.91 2.70 -12.66
N ALA A 22 -8.78 3.70 -11.79
CA ALA A 22 -7.52 4.40 -11.58
C ALA A 22 -6.39 3.50 -11.03
N LEU A 23 -6.73 2.38 -10.37
CA LEU A 23 -5.76 1.36 -9.94
C LEU A 23 -5.24 0.49 -11.10
N LYS A 24 -5.97 0.44 -12.22
CA LYS A 24 -5.66 -0.45 -13.34
C LYS A 24 -5.08 0.28 -14.55
N THR A 25 -5.41 1.57 -14.69
CA THR A 25 -5.10 2.36 -15.87
C THR A 25 -4.53 3.73 -15.52
N SER A 26 -4.23 4.55 -16.53
CA SER A 26 -3.85 5.93 -16.31
C SER A 26 -5.04 6.78 -15.84
N TYR A 27 -4.79 7.86 -15.11
CA TYR A 27 -5.86 8.80 -14.70
C TYR A 27 -6.65 9.37 -15.89
N SER A 28 -6.03 9.47 -17.07
CA SER A 28 -6.69 9.92 -18.29
C SER A 28 -7.68 8.88 -18.82
N GLU A 29 -7.36 7.60 -18.74
CA GLU A 29 -8.26 6.52 -19.14
C GLU A 29 -9.35 6.32 -18.09
N ALA A 30 -9.01 6.31 -16.80
CA ALA A 30 -9.98 6.22 -15.72
C ALA A 30 -11.05 7.33 -15.81
N ALA A 31 -10.66 8.54 -16.23
CA ALA A 31 -11.58 9.65 -16.42
C ALA A 31 -12.65 9.40 -17.51
N ARG A 32 -12.46 8.41 -18.38
CA ARG A 32 -13.39 8.09 -19.48
C ARG A 32 -14.41 7.01 -19.14
N ILE A 33 -14.23 6.31 -18.02
CA ILE A 33 -15.08 5.16 -17.69
C ILE A 33 -16.51 5.57 -17.33
N LEU A 34 -16.69 6.78 -16.76
CA LEU A 34 -18.00 7.26 -16.40
C LEU A 34 -18.69 7.96 -17.57
N PRO A 35 -19.89 7.50 -17.96
CA PRO A 35 -20.73 8.19 -18.93
C PRO A 35 -21.27 9.48 -18.28
N SER A 36 -20.54 10.56 -18.44
CA SER A 36 -20.91 11.85 -17.83
C SER A 36 -21.14 12.89 -18.92
N LYS A 37 -22.22 13.67 -18.78
CA LYS A 37 -22.46 14.88 -19.55
C LYS A 37 -21.40 15.96 -19.27
N SER A 38 -20.78 15.90 -18.11
CA SER A 38 -19.67 16.76 -17.70
C SER A 38 -18.34 16.00 -17.87
N LYS A 39 -17.42 16.62 -18.57
CA LYS A 39 -16.09 16.05 -18.82
C LYS A 39 -15.30 15.89 -17.51
N ILE A 40 -15.09 14.67 -17.09
CA ILE A 40 -14.17 14.35 -16.00
C ILE A 40 -12.74 14.48 -16.51
N THR A 41 -11.88 15.17 -15.77
CA THR A 41 -10.49 15.38 -16.14
C THR A 41 -9.57 14.44 -15.36
N LYS A 42 -8.37 14.17 -15.92
CA LYS A 42 -7.32 13.43 -15.21
C LYS A 42 -6.99 14.02 -13.83
N THR A 43 -7.04 15.37 -13.71
CA THR A 43 -6.81 16.08 -12.45
C THR A 43 -7.90 15.77 -11.42
N THR A 44 -9.15 15.63 -11.87
CA THR A 44 -10.26 15.23 -10.98
C THR A 44 -10.02 13.83 -10.42
N VAL A 45 -9.58 12.88 -11.26
CA VAL A 45 -9.24 11.51 -10.82
C VAL A 45 -8.08 11.54 -9.83
N MET A 46 -7.00 12.26 -10.16
CA MET A 46 -5.83 12.41 -9.29
C MET A 46 -6.24 12.96 -7.91
N ASN A 47 -7.03 14.05 -7.88
CA ASN A 47 -7.46 14.64 -6.61
C ASN A 47 -8.32 13.68 -5.79
N LYS A 48 -9.16 12.86 -6.44
CA LYS A 48 -9.95 11.84 -5.74
C LYS A 48 -9.07 10.73 -5.16
N VAL A 49 -8.08 10.27 -5.91
CA VAL A 49 -7.10 9.29 -5.39
C VAL A 49 -6.34 9.84 -4.19
N HIS A 50 -5.91 11.11 -4.25
CA HIS A 50 -5.20 11.76 -3.15
C HIS A 50 -6.09 12.09 -1.92
N GLN A 51 -7.41 12.01 -2.06
CA GLN A 51 -8.36 12.15 -0.94
C GLN A 51 -8.60 10.84 -0.19
N ILE A 52 -8.14 9.70 -0.74
CA ILE A 52 -8.23 8.42 -0.02
C ILE A 52 -7.31 8.52 1.20
N ALA A 53 -7.84 8.15 2.36
CA ALA A 53 -7.04 8.11 3.58
C ALA A 53 -5.82 7.20 3.40
N ASP A 54 -4.67 7.65 3.88
CA ASP A 54 -3.40 6.95 3.72
C ASP A 54 -3.35 5.60 4.46
N GLU A 55 -4.26 5.38 5.41
CA GLU A 55 -4.30 4.16 6.20
C GLU A 55 -5.67 3.46 6.04
N ILE A 56 -5.67 2.30 5.39
CA ILE A 56 -6.79 1.37 5.44
C ILE A 56 -6.64 0.59 6.75
N PRO A 57 -7.60 0.69 7.69
CA PRO A 57 -7.53 -0.06 8.94
C PRO A 57 -7.44 -1.56 8.64
N TYR A 58 -6.47 -2.24 9.24
CA TYR A 58 -6.38 -3.68 9.15
C TYR A 58 -7.48 -4.30 10.02
N GLU A 59 -8.38 -5.04 9.41
CA GLU A 59 -9.36 -5.85 10.11
C GLU A 59 -8.74 -7.20 10.44
N ALA A 60 -8.52 -7.45 11.74
CA ALA A 60 -8.00 -8.72 12.22
C ALA A 60 -9.02 -9.84 11.93
N PRO A 61 -8.56 -11.05 11.59
CA PRO A 61 -9.46 -12.19 11.41
C PRO A 61 -10.14 -12.55 12.75
N GLU A 62 -11.36 -13.05 12.70
CA GLU A 62 -12.10 -13.51 13.89
C GLU A 62 -11.33 -14.59 14.66
N THR A 63 -10.62 -15.46 13.94
CA THR A 63 -9.77 -16.51 14.50
C THR A 63 -8.36 -16.34 13.99
N LYS A 64 -7.39 -16.29 14.90
CA LYS A 64 -5.98 -16.22 14.54
C LYS A 64 -5.54 -17.46 13.78
N LYS A 65 -4.61 -17.27 12.87
CA LYS A 65 -4.04 -18.34 12.04
C LYS A 65 -2.89 -19.02 12.78
N GLU A 66 -2.78 -20.32 12.63
CA GLU A 66 -1.57 -21.05 13.01
C GLU A 66 -0.56 -21.03 11.88
N CYS A 67 0.68 -20.68 12.19
CA CYS A 67 1.78 -20.67 11.24
C CYS A 67 3.10 -20.94 11.94
N THR A 68 3.89 -21.87 11.41
CA THR A 68 5.19 -22.23 12.00
C THR A 68 6.29 -21.27 11.59
N TYR A 69 6.24 -20.79 10.34
CA TYR A 69 7.26 -19.91 9.78
C TYR A 69 6.60 -18.72 9.09
N LEU A 70 7.10 -17.52 9.39
CA LEU A 70 6.74 -16.31 8.67
C LEU A 70 7.94 -15.73 7.94
N PHE A 71 7.70 -15.13 6.81
CA PHE A 71 8.71 -14.47 6.00
C PHE A 71 8.35 -12.99 5.86
N ILE A 72 9.34 -12.14 6.06
CA ILE A 72 9.24 -10.70 5.86
C ILE A 72 10.29 -10.32 4.82
N GLU A 73 9.88 -9.72 3.74
CA GLU A 73 10.79 -9.07 2.79
C GLU A 73 10.61 -7.57 2.91
N ALA A 74 11.70 -6.85 3.15
CA ALA A 74 11.70 -5.41 3.38
C ALA A 74 12.68 -4.73 2.43
N ASP A 75 12.28 -3.56 1.91
CA ASP A 75 13.04 -2.77 0.95
C ASP A 75 12.74 -1.29 1.12
N GLU A 76 13.60 -0.43 0.58
CA GLU A 76 13.37 1.01 0.55
C GLU A 76 13.53 1.55 -0.87
N ASP A 77 12.66 2.50 -1.23
CA ASP A 77 12.75 3.19 -2.51
C ASP A 77 13.03 4.69 -2.28
N HIS A 78 14.03 5.17 -2.98
CA HIS A 78 14.43 6.57 -2.99
C HIS A 78 13.70 7.31 -4.10
N VAL A 79 12.67 8.04 -3.73
CA VAL A 79 11.85 8.79 -4.69
C VAL A 79 12.32 10.23 -4.74
N ALA A 80 12.73 10.68 -5.94
CA ALA A 80 13.07 12.07 -6.17
C ALA A 80 11.79 12.92 -6.24
N GLU A 81 11.73 14.00 -5.47
CA GLU A 81 10.62 14.93 -5.54
C GLU A 81 10.65 15.71 -6.85
N GLN A 82 9.56 15.69 -7.58
CA GLN A 82 9.42 16.46 -8.82
C GLN A 82 8.94 17.87 -8.49
N HIS A 83 9.86 18.83 -8.57
CA HIS A 83 9.50 20.23 -8.44
C HIS A 83 8.83 20.76 -9.70
N GLY A 84 7.72 21.46 -9.56
CA GLY A 84 7.06 22.14 -10.66
C GLY A 84 7.97 23.19 -11.31
N ARG A 85 7.66 23.57 -12.55
CA ARG A 85 8.46 24.48 -13.42
C ARG A 85 8.80 25.84 -12.77
N TRP A 86 8.13 26.20 -11.68
CA TRP A 86 8.23 27.50 -11.00
C TRP A 86 8.84 27.43 -9.57
N THR A 87 9.15 26.24 -9.08
CA THR A 87 9.84 26.08 -7.80
C THR A 87 11.36 26.18 -8.03
N LYS A 88 12.02 27.06 -7.27
CA LYS A 88 13.48 27.11 -7.27
C LYS A 88 14.00 25.75 -6.85
N LYS A 89 15.00 25.25 -7.56
CA LYS A 89 15.81 24.08 -7.18
C LYS A 89 16.60 24.41 -5.90
N GLU A 90 15.93 24.43 -4.79
CA GLU A 90 16.61 24.37 -3.50
C GLU A 90 16.52 22.91 -3.06
N ASP A 91 17.68 22.28 -3.13
CA ASP A 91 18.01 20.92 -2.73
C ASP A 91 17.30 19.77 -3.46
N ASN A 92 18.06 18.72 -3.70
CA ASN A 92 17.58 17.41 -4.16
C ASN A 92 16.69 16.79 -3.08
N ALA A 93 15.54 17.41 -2.83
CA ALA A 93 14.57 16.88 -1.92
C ALA A 93 14.02 15.58 -2.51
N GLY A 94 14.36 14.50 -1.90
CA GLY A 94 13.81 13.19 -2.13
C GLY A 94 13.22 12.69 -0.82
N PHE A 95 12.36 11.71 -0.92
CA PHE A 95 11.90 10.99 0.25
C PHE A 95 12.18 9.49 0.09
N ILE A 96 12.31 8.83 1.21
CA ILE A 96 12.50 7.39 1.27
C ILE A 96 11.18 6.75 1.64
N SER A 97 10.63 5.95 0.73
CA SER A 97 9.48 5.09 1.00
C SER A 97 9.99 3.74 1.49
N ARG A 98 9.53 3.29 2.65
CA ARG A 98 9.82 1.96 3.18
C ARG A 98 8.69 1.02 2.90
N LEU A 99 9.04 -0.16 2.45
CA LEU A 99 8.11 -1.21 2.06
C LEU A 99 8.47 -2.50 2.78
N ALA A 100 7.49 -3.24 3.22
CA ALA A 100 7.66 -4.63 3.58
C ALA A 100 6.41 -5.43 3.25
N TYR A 101 6.57 -6.72 3.10
CA TYR A 101 5.46 -7.63 3.06
C TYR A 101 5.74 -8.88 3.89
N VAL A 102 4.71 -9.29 4.61
CA VAL A 102 4.70 -10.50 5.42
C VAL A 102 3.94 -11.57 4.66
N TYR A 103 4.46 -12.79 4.61
CA TYR A 103 3.78 -13.92 3.96
C TYR A 103 4.17 -15.24 4.64
N GLU A 104 3.34 -16.28 4.43
CA GLU A 104 3.54 -17.58 5.06
C GLU A 104 4.50 -18.46 4.28
N TYR A 105 4.35 -18.56 2.96
CA TYR A 105 5.22 -19.34 2.07
C TYR A 105 5.07 -18.92 0.60
N LYS A 106 5.95 -19.48 -0.24
CA LYS A 106 5.88 -19.30 -1.70
C LYS A 106 5.36 -20.58 -2.33
N ARG A 107 4.35 -20.48 -3.19
CA ARG A 107 3.88 -21.61 -3.99
C ARG A 107 3.99 -21.31 -5.48
N GLU A 108 4.03 -22.34 -6.32
CA GLU A 108 3.99 -22.14 -7.77
C GLU A 108 2.63 -21.60 -8.20
N THR A 109 2.67 -20.61 -9.10
CA THR A 109 1.44 -20.05 -9.66
C THR A 109 0.81 -21.07 -10.63
N PRO A 110 -0.45 -21.47 -10.45
CA PRO A 110 -1.11 -22.40 -11.36
C PRO A 110 -1.05 -21.92 -12.80
N GLY A 111 -0.61 -22.80 -13.71
CA GLY A 111 -0.49 -22.49 -15.14
C GLY A 111 0.72 -21.67 -15.56
N CYS A 112 1.59 -21.24 -14.63
CA CYS A 112 2.77 -20.42 -14.92
C CYS A 112 4.03 -21.10 -14.39
N LYS A 113 4.67 -21.94 -15.19
CA LYS A 113 5.91 -22.65 -14.81
C LYS A 113 7.01 -21.68 -14.38
N GLY A 114 7.55 -21.89 -13.19
CA GLY A 114 8.67 -21.10 -12.64
C GLY A 114 8.25 -19.78 -11.99
N ARG A 115 6.97 -19.40 -12.03
CA ARG A 115 6.45 -18.23 -11.30
C ARG A 115 5.92 -18.69 -9.94
N LYS A 116 6.36 -18.00 -8.90
CA LYS A 116 5.88 -18.22 -7.53
C LYS A 116 5.00 -17.08 -7.08
N GLU A 117 3.97 -17.39 -6.34
CA GLU A 117 3.14 -16.42 -5.63
C GLU A 117 3.33 -16.53 -4.13
N LEU A 118 3.16 -15.42 -3.44
CA LEU A 118 3.24 -15.34 -1.98
C LEU A 118 1.86 -15.64 -1.39
N VAL A 119 1.81 -16.58 -0.46
CA VAL A 119 0.56 -17.00 0.17
C VAL A 119 0.31 -16.17 1.43
N ASN A 120 -0.93 -15.71 1.58
CA ASN A 120 -1.39 -14.89 2.69
C ASN A 120 -0.51 -13.64 2.93
N LYS A 121 -0.10 -13.00 1.82
CA LYS A 121 0.74 -11.81 1.89
C LYS A 121 -0.04 -10.59 2.38
N PHE A 122 0.62 -9.80 3.22
CA PHE A 122 0.17 -8.47 3.63
C PHE A 122 1.28 -7.45 3.40
N HIS A 123 0.93 -6.26 2.93
CA HIS A 123 1.88 -5.21 2.56
C HIS A 123 1.85 -4.08 3.57
N PHE A 124 3.03 -3.58 3.89
CA PHE A 124 3.26 -2.36 4.63
C PHE A 124 4.00 -1.38 3.72
N GLY A 125 3.63 -0.12 3.76
CA GLY A 125 4.32 0.91 2.99
C GLY A 125 4.06 2.29 3.54
N GLY A 126 5.00 3.21 3.33
CA GLY A 126 4.80 4.58 3.73
C GLY A 126 6.09 5.37 3.94
N LEU A 127 5.92 6.62 4.35
CA LEU A 127 7.01 7.55 4.63
C LEU A 127 7.38 7.49 6.12
N TYR A 128 8.22 6.54 6.47
CA TYR A 128 8.70 6.36 7.84
C TYR A 128 10.11 6.92 7.98
N GLN A 129 10.23 8.17 8.41
CA GLN A 129 11.51 8.86 8.50
C GLN A 129 12.09 8.86 9.91
N GLY A 130 13.42 8.81 9.99
CA GLY A 130 14.15 8.84 11.24
C GLY A 130 13.90 7.60 12.13
N HIS A 131 14.50 7.62 13.32
CA HIS A 131 14.41 6.48 14.25
C HIS A 131 12.97 6.18 14.69
N MET A 132 12.20 7.19 15.06
CA MET A 132 10.80 7.03 15.49
C MET A 132 9.91 6.51 14.37
N GLY A 133 10.17 6.91 13.11
CA GLY A 133 9.44 6.39 11.95
C GLY A 133 9.74 4.91 11.73
N ILE A 134 10.99 4.50 11.82
CA ILE A 134 11.41 3.10 11.69
C ILE A 134 10.79 2.25 12.80
N GLU A 135 10.81 2.73 14.04
CA GLU A 135 10.18 2.06 15.15
C GLU A 135 8.66 1.89 14.95
N LYS A 136 7.98 2.96 14.50
CA LYS A 136 6.55 2.89 14.15
C LYS A 136 6.28 1.86 13.05
N PHE A 137 7.14 1.81 12.02
CA PHE A 137 7.01 0.84 10.93
C PHE A 137 7.05 -0.60 11.45
N TRP A 138 8.06 -0.95 12.25
CA TRP A 138 8.22 -2.30 12.78
C TRP A 138 7.15 -2.63 13.83
N ASN A 139 6.69 -1.65 14.60
CA ASN A 139 5.54 -1.83 15.50
C ASN A 139 4.27 -2.19 14.73
N ASN A 140 4.00 -1.54 13.60
CA ASN A 140 2.87 -1.88 12.74
C ASN A 140 2.97 -3.31 12.18
N VAL A 141 4.17 -3.75 11.79
CA VAL A 141 4.41 -5.12 11.33
C VAL A 141 4.16 -6.12 12.47
N ASN A 142 4.69 -5.85 13.67
CA ASN A 142 4.52 -6.69 14.84
C ASN A 142 3.05 -6.76 15.31
N ASP A 143 2.35 -5.64 15.29
CA ASP A 143 0.92 -5.57 15.60
C ASP A 143 0.08 -6.41 14.65
N PHE A 144 0.39 -6.36 13.35
CA PHE A 144 -0.26 -7.20 12.35
C PHE A 144 -0.03 -8.69 12.65
N ILE A 145 1.22 -9.09 12.91
CA ILE A 145 1.55 -10.49 13.23
C ILE A 145 0.78 -10.94 14.46
N SER A 146 0.81 -10.14 15.54
CA SER A 146 0.14 -10.45 16.80
C SER A 146 -1.38 -10.57 16.69
N LYS A 147 -1.99 -9.76 15.81
CA LYS A 147 -3.44 -9.76 15.58
C LYS A 147 -3.88 -10.88 14.63
N THR A 148 -2.99 -11.32 13.74
CA THR A 148 -3.32 -12.27 12.68
C THR A 148 -3.00 -13.71 13.04
N TYR A 149 -1.91 -13.93 13.79
CA TYR A 149 -1.34 -15.25 14.03
C TYR A 149 -1.29 -15.59 15.51
N GLU A 150 -1.36 -16.90 15.81
CA GLU A 150 -1.03 -17.44 17.13
C GLU A 150 0.49 -17.39 17.31
N THR A 151 0.96 -16.38 18.06
CA THR A 151 2.40 -16.08 18.17
C THR A 151 3.20 -17.18 18.86
N ASP A 152 2.57 -17.95 19.73
CA ASP A 152 3.15 -19.13 20.40
C ASP A 152 3.40 -20.31 19.45
N LYS A 153 2.76 -20.33 18.29
CA LYS A 153 2.96 -21.34 17.24
C LYS A 153 4.03 -20.97 16.24
N ILE A 154 4.50 -19.71 16.25
CA ILE A 154 5.54 -19.25 15.34
C ILE A 154 6.90 -19.66 15.91
N GLU A 155 7.58 -20.59 15.24
CA GLU A 155 8.93 -21.01 15.61
C GLU A 155 10.00 -20.03 15.13
N LYS A 156 9.83 -19.47 13.92
CA LYS A 156 10.79 -18.53 13.31
C LYS A 156 10.13 -17.51 12.41
N ILE A 157 10.65 -16.30 12.45
CA ILE A 157 10.39 -15.23 11.49
C ILE A 157 11.68 -14.97 10.73
N PHE A 158 11.62 -15.05 9.41
CA PHE A 158 12.75 -14.78 8.52
C PHE A 158 12.61 -13.39 7.93
N ILE A 159 13.53 -12.50 8.24
CA ILE A 159 13.57 -11.15 7.68
C ILE A 159 14.65 -11.11 6.61
N SER A 160 14.30 -10.68 5.41
CA SER A 160 15.21 -10.49 4.28
C SER A 160 15.07 -9.09 3.68
N GLY A 161 16.17 -8.62 3.09
CA GLY A 161 16.25 -7.33 2.42
C GLY A 161 17.68 -7.07 1.95
N ASP A 162 17.97 -5.87 1.51
CA ASP A 162 19.29 -5.45 1.01
C ASP A 162 20.35 -5.28 2.10
N GLY A 163 19.98 -5.45 3.37
CA GLY A 163 20.88 -5.33 4.53
C GLY A 163 20.99 -3.92 5.10
N ALA A 164 20.12 -3.01 4.68
CA ALA A 164 20.05 -1.66 5.26
C ALA A 164 19.89 -1.70 6.79
N PRO A 165 20.49 -0.74 7.53
CA PRO A 165 20.48 -0.75 9.00
C PRO A 165 19.09 -0.79 9.61
N TRP A 166 18.10 -0.15 9.00
CA TRP A 166 16.73 -0.12 9.49
C TRP A 166 16.02 -1.48 9.40
N ILE A 167 16.43 -2.34 8.46
CA ILE A 167 15.90 -3.70 8.34
C ILE A 167 16.41 -4.57 9.50
N LYS A 168 17.66 -4.35 9.93
CA LYS A 168 18.27 -5.11 11.03
C LYS A 168 17.69 -4.75 12.40
N SER A 169 16.95 -3.66 12.51
CA SER A 169 16.30 -3.24 13.74
C SER A 169 14.87 -3.80 13.90
N GLY A 170 14.40 -4.58 12.93
CA GLY A 170 13.10 -5.24 12.94
C GLY A 170 13.04 -6.53 13.75
#